data_33e201284b323ab81390e626efd0a39f
#
_entry.id   33e201284b323ab81390e626efd0a39f
#
_cell.length_a   1.000
_cell.length_b   1.000
_cell.length_c   1.000
_cell.angle_alpha   90.00
_cell.angle_beta   90.00
_cell.angle_gamma   90.00
#
_symmetry.space_group_name_H-M   'P 1'
#
loop_
_entity.id
_entity.type
_entity.pdbx_description
1 polymer ?
#
loop_
_entity_poly.entity_id
_entity_poly.type
_entity_poly.pdbx_seq_one_letter_code
_entity_poly.pdbx_strand_id
1 'polypeptide(L)'
;MTENTFVDTNIFVYFRDSANERKQLIASECLSKLWENKTGYISTQVLNEYFVTVTKKIRMPLSASDAWSDIEELEKWNPVNLDFELLKTAYQAISIYSLSWWDALIIAAAK
;
A
#
# COMPACT_ATOMS: atom_id res chain seq x y z
N MET A 1 -14.77 17.58 -4.74
CA MET A 1 -13.68 16.88 -5.41
C MET A 1 -12.97 15.96 -4.43
N THR A 2 -12.82 14.70 -4.78
CA THR A 2 -12.18 13.72 -3.90
C THR A 2 -10.68 13.73 -4.13
N GLU A 3 -9.91 13.84 -3.05
CA GLU A 3 -8.46 13.79 -3.13
C GLU A 3 -7.97 12.36 -3.27
N ASN A 4 -6.88 12.17 -4.01
CA ASN A 4 -6.20 10.88 -4.09
C ASN A 4 -5.55 10.56 -2.75
N THR A 5 -5.71 9.32 -2.31
CA THR A 5 -5.19 8.86 -1.03
C THR A 5 -4.16 7.76 -1.26
N PHE A 6 -2.93 7.98 -0.81
CA PHE A 6 -1.92 6.93 -0.82
C PHE A 6 -2.21 5.95 0.30
N VAL A 7 -2.29 4.67 -0.04
CA VAL A 7 -2.65 3.62 0.94
C VAL A 7 -1.40 2.93 1.43
N ASP A 8 -1.20 2.98 2.75
CA ASP A 8 -0.09 2.31 3.42
C ASP A 8 -0.30 0.79 3.43
N THR A 9 0.80 0.06 3.47
CA THR A 9 0.81 -1.40 3.57
C THR A 9 -0.08 -1.89 4.70
N ASN A 10 -0.08 -1.24 5.85
CA ASN A 10 -0.84 -1.66 7.02
C ASN A 10 -2.34 -1.80 6.77
N ILE A 11 -2.91 -0.94 5.93
CA ILE A 11 -4.34 -1.02 5.62
C ILE A 11 -4.66 -2.34 4.90
N PHE A 12 -3.83 -2.73 3.93
CA PHE A 12 -4.02 -3.99 3.21
C PHE A 12 -3.78 -5.20 4.13
N VAL A 13 -2.79 -5.09 5.03
CA VAL A 13 -2.51 -6.15 6.00
C VAL A 13 -3.70 -6.35 6.95
N TYR A 14 -4.25 -5.27 7.49
CA TYR A 14 -5.41 -5.35 8.37
C TYR A 14 -6.62 -5.95 7.67
N PHE A 15 -6.78 -5.66 6.39
CA PHE A 15 -7.86 -6.23 5.60
C PHE A 15 -7.81 -7.78 5.60
N ARG A 16 -6.62 -8.35 5.66
CA ARG A 16 -6.42 -9.80 5.64
C ARG A 16 -6.14 -10.42 7.01
N ASP A 17 -5.96 -9.60 8.04
CA ASP A 17 -5.63 -10.12 9.38
C ASP A 17 -6.90 -10.51 10.13
N SER A 18 -7.32 -11.76 9.96
CA SER A 18 -8.53 -12.30 10.60
C SER A 18 -8.41 -12.40 12.12
N ALA A 19 -7.20 -12.30 12.67
CA ALA A 19 -7.01 -12.31 14.12
C ALA A 19 -7.43 -10.98 14.77
N ASN A 20 -7.67 -9.93 13.98
CA ASN A 20 -8.06 -8.62 14.46
C ASN A 20 -9.29 -8.12 13.70
N GLU A 21 -10.46 -8.63 14.10
CA GLU A 21 -11.72 -8.37 13.38
C GLU A 21 -12.07 -6.90 13.29
N ARG A 22 -11.81 -6.13 14.34
CA ARG A 22 -12.14 -4.70 14.34
C ARG A 22 -11.32 -3.93 13.29
N LYS A 23 -10.02 -4.15 13.27
CA LYS A 23 -9.15 -3.50 12.28
C LYS A 23 -9.47 -3.99 10.88
N GLN A 24 -9.79 -5.26 10.75
CA GLN A 24 -10.17 -5.84 9.46
C GLN A 24 -11.41 -5.16 8.89
N LEU A 25 -12.43 -4.94 9.71
CA LEU A 25 -13.65 -4.27 9.28
C LEU A 25 -13.39 -2.83 8.85
N ILE A 26 -12.63 -2.09 9.65
CA ILE A 26 -12.29 -0.70 9.34
C ILE A 26 -11.50 -0.61 8.02
N ALA A 27 -10.52 -1.49 7.84
CA ALA A 27 -9.72 -1.53 6.61
C ALA A 27 -10.59 -1.87 5.40
N SER A 28 -11.50 -2.82 5.55
CA SER A 28 -12.42 -3.23 4.48
C SER A 28 -13.28 -2.05 4.02
N GLU A 29 -13.84 -1.29 4.96
CA GLU A 29 -14.65 -0.12 4.63
C GLU A 29 -13.83 0.96 3.94
N CYS A 30 -12.60 1.20 4.42
CA CYS A 30 -11.69 2.18 3.84
C CYS A 30 -11.35 1.83 2.39
N LEU A 31 -10.97 0.57 2.15
CA LEU A 31 -10.58 0.11 0.81
C LEU A 31 -11.76 0.12 -0.15
N SER A 32 -12.96 -0.22 0.32
CA SER A 32 -14.16 -0.17 -0.51
C SER A 32 -14.46 1.24 -1.00
N LYS A 33 -14.35 2.23 -0.11
CA LYS A 33 -14.56 3.63 -0.48
C LYS A 33 -13.54 4.12 -1.49
N LEU A 34 -12.27 3.78 -1.28
CA LEU A 34 -11.21 4.19 -2.21
C LEU A 34 -11.40 3.53 -3.58
N TRP A 35 -11.83 2.29 -3.60
CA TRP A 35 -12.12 1.57 -4.83
C TRP A 35 -13.29 2.21 -5.59
N GLU A 36 -14.39 2.49 -4.89
CA GLU A 36 -15.57 3.10 -5.50
C GLU A 36 -15.27 4.48 -6.08
N ASN A 37 -14.51 5.29 -5.34
CA ASN A 37 -14.19 6.65 -5.74
C ASN A 37 -13.00 6.71 -6.70
N LYS A 38 -12.29 5.60 -6.91
CA LYS A 38 -11.08 5.51 -7.75
C LYS A 38 -10.00 6.50 -7.29
N THR A 39 -9.87 6.65 -5.99
CA THR A 39 -8.90 7.59 -5.38
C THR A 39 -7.78 6.89 -4.61
N GLY A 40 -7.75 5.56 -4.62
CA GLY A 40 -6.68 4.80 -3.98
C GLY A 40 -5.39 4.84 -4.80
N TYR A 41 -4.27 4.91 -4.10
CA TYR A 41 -2.94 5.09 -4.68
C TYR A 41 -1.97 4.17 -3.97
N ILE A 42 -1.24 3.37 -4.72
CA ILE A 42 -0.26 2.43 -4.15
C ILE A 42 1.00 2.37 -4.98
N SER A 43 2.07 1.80 -4.39
CA SER A 43 3.32 1.56 -5.10
C SER A 43 3.64 0.07 -5.11
N THR A 44 4.54 -0.33 -6.01
CA THR A 44 4.99 -1.73 -6.05
C THR A 44 5.70 -2.13 -4.76
N GLN A 45 6.29 -1.19 -4.04
CA GLN A 45 6.91 -1.47 -2.74
C GLN A 45 5.87 -1.87 -1.70
N VAL A 46 4.72 -1.19 -1.69
CA VAL A 46 3.60 -1.56 -0.81
C VAL A 46 3.16 -2.99 -1.09
N LEU A 47 3.07 -3.37 -2.36
CA LEU A 47 2.70 -4.74 -2.76
C LEU A 47 3.74 -5.76 -2.29
N ASN A 48 5.02 -5.43 -2.40
CA ASN A 48 6.11 -6.28 -1.93
C ASN A 48 6.01 -6.53 -0.43
N GLU A 49 5.84 -5.47 0.34
CA GLU A 49 5.71 -5.58 1.79
C GLU A 49 4.45 -6.32 2.20
N TYR A 50 3.36 -6.05 1.50
CA TYR A 50 2.11 -6.75 1.72
C TYR A 50 2.32 -8.27 1.60
N PHE A 51 2.93 -8.72 0.50
CA PHE A 51 3.16 -10.14 0.25
C PHE A 51 3.94 -10.79 1.38
N VAL A 52 5.06 -10.19 1.78
CA VAL A 52 5.90 -10.74 2.85
C VAL A 52 5.13 -10.79 4.17
N THR A 53 4.42 -9.72 4.50
CA THR A 53 3.74 -9.61 5.78
C THR A 53 2.59 -10.61 5.91
N VAL A 54 1.72 -10.70 4.90
CA VAL A 54 0.55 -11.56 5.00
C VAL A 54 0.89 -13.05 4.86
N THR A 55 2.01 -13.37 4.23
CA THR A 55 2.42 -14.78 4.10
C THR A 55 3.28 -15.26 5.25
N LYS A 56 3.89 -14.36 6.04
CA LYS A 56 4.85 -14.75 7.07
C LYS A 56 4.68 -14.13 8.44
N LYS A 57 4.14 -12.92 8.52
CA LYS A 57 4.18 -12.14 9.77
C LYS A 57 2.87 -12.01 10.51
N ILE A 58 1.74 -12.22 9.86
CA ILE A 58 0.47 -12.16 10.57
C ILE A 58 0.18 -13.48 11.27
N ARG A 59 -0.71 -13.44 12.25
CA ARG A 59 -1.00 -14.59 13.11
C ARG A 59 -1.59 -15.79 12.34
N MET A 60 -2.40 -15.52 11.32
CA MET A 60 -2.98 -16.54 10.46
C MET A 60 -2.55 -16.25 9.02
N PRO A 61 -1.35 -16.70 8.64
CA PRO A 61 -0.79 -16.34 7.34
C PRO A 61 -1.61 -16.86 6.17
N LEU A 62 -1.63 -16.06 5.10
CA LEU A 62 -2.20 -16.50 3.83
C LEU A 62 -1.22 -17.40 3.09
N SER A 63 -1.76 -18.25 2.21
CA SER A 63 -0.90 -18.95 1.25
C SER A 63 -0.32 -17.93 0.25
N ALA A 64 0.81 -18.30 -0.38
CA ALA A 64 1.39 -17.46 -1.42
C ALA A 64 0.40 -17.24 -2.58
N SER A 65 -0.38 -18.26 -2.91
CA SER A 65 -1.38 -18.18 -3.96
C SER A 65 -2.46 -17.13 -3.66
N ASP A 66 -2.96 -17.13 -2.43
CA ASP A 66 -3.98 -16.15 -2.02
C ASP A 66 -3.43 -14.74 -1.98
N ALA A 67 -2.22 -14.57 -1.46
CA ALA A 67 -1.56 -13.26 -1.43
C ALA A 67 -1.32 -12.74 -2.85
N TRP A 68 -0.90 -13.60 -3.76
CA TRP A 68 -0.69 -13.22 -5.15
C TRP A 68 -2.01 -12.80 -5.83
N SER A 69 -3.09 -13.51 -5.54
CA SER A 69 -4.40 -13.17 -6.07
C SER A 69 -4.82 -11.76 -5.68
N ASP A 70 -4.54 -11.37 -4.43
CA ASP A 70 -4.81 -10.00 -3.97
C ASP A 70 -3.97 -8.97 -4.74
N ILE A 71 -2.69 -9.29 -4.98
CA ILE A 71 -1.80 -8.39 -5.73
C ILE A 71 -2.29 -8.22 -7.16
N GLU A 72 -2.76 -9.30 -7.80
CA GLU A 72 -3.31 -9.21 -9.15
C GLU A 72 -4.53 -8.28 -9.20
N GLU A 73 -5.39 -8.34 -8.20
CA GLU A 73 -6.52 -7.42 -8.12
C GLU A 73 -6.07 -5.97 -7.97
N LEU A 74 -5.02 -5.74 -7.21
CA LEU A 74 -4.49 -4.40 -6.96
C LEU A 74 -3.76 -3.81 -8.18
N GLU A 75 -3.46 -4.63 -9.18
CA GLU A 75 -2.93 -4.11 -10.45
C GLU A 75 -3.88 -3.08 -11.08
N LYS A 76 -5.17 -3.23 -10.83
CA LYS A 76 -6.20 -2.32 -11.33
C LYS A 76 -6.08 -0.90 -10.76
N TRP A 77 -5.32 -0.75 -9.68
CA TRP A 77 -5.05 0.57 -9.07
C TRP A 77 -3.85 1.26 -9.72
N ASN A 78 -3.26 0.66 -10.75
CA ASN A 78 -2.09 1.18 -11.46
C ASN A 78 -0.95 1.55 -10.50
N PRO A 79 -0.37 0.56 -9.80
CA PRO A 79 0.68 0.84 -8.81
C PRO A 79 1.87 1.58 -9.42
N VAL A 80 2.39 2.55 -8.68
CA VAL A 80 3.57 3.31 -9.10
C VAL A 80 4.81 2.43 -8.91
N ASN A 81 5.63 2.31 -9.95
CA ASN A 81 6.87 1.54 -9.89
C ASN A 81 7.95 2.30 -9.13
N LEU A 82 8.71 1.57 -8.31
CA LEU A 82 9.89 2.12 -7.64
C LEU A 82 11.08 2.03 -8.59
N ASP A 83 11.11 2.89 -9.59
CA ASP A 83 12.24 2.99 -10.50
C ASP A 83 13.28 4.01 -9.98
N PHE A 84 14.38 4.12 -10.69
CA PHE A 84 15.47 4.99 -10.25
C PHE A 84 15.06 6.46 -10.24
N GLU A 85 14.22 6.88 -11.17
CA GLU A 85 13.72 8.26 -11.21
C GLU A 85 12.90 8.59 -9.97
N LEU A 86 12.08 7.64 -9.50
CA LEU A 86 11.33 7.82 -8.27
C LEU A 86 12.25 7.95 -7.06
N LEU A 87 13.31 7.15 -7.01
CA LEU A 87 14.30 7.23 -5.93
C LEU A 87 14.98 8.59 -5.89
N LYS A 88 15.31 9.14 -7.06
CA LYS A 88 15.88 10.49 -7.16
C LYS A 88 14.92 11.55 -6.62
N THR A 89 13.64 11.45 -6.98
CA THR A 89 12.62 12.37 -6.50
C THR A 89 12.49 12.30 -5.00
N ALA A 90 12.50 11.08 -4.44
CA ALA A 90 12.44 10.87 -3.00
C ALA A 90 13.66 11.48 -2.29
N TYR A 91 14.83 11.30 -2.85
CA TYR A 91 16.06 11.87 -2.28
C TYR A 91 15.99 13.41 -2.24
N GLN A 92 15.49 14.03 -3.29
CA GLN A 92 15.29 15.47 -3.32
C GLN A 92 14.30 15.94 -2.25
N ALA A 93 13.23 15.16 -2.03
CA ALA A 93 12.23 15.48 -1.01
C ALA A 93 12.82 15.43 0.41
N ILE A 94 13.75 14.53 0.68
CA ILE A 94 14.44 14.48 1.96
C ILE A 94 15.13 15.80 2.25
N SER A 95 15.86 16.32 1.25
CA SER A 95 16.63 17.56 1.41
C SER A 95 15.73 18.77 1.65
N ILE A 96 14.58 18.80 1.00
CA ILE A 96 13.69 19.98 1.06
C ILE A 96 12.81 19.94 2.31
N TYR A 97 12.29 18.76 2.68
CA TYR A 97 11.24 18.64 3.70
C TYR A 97 11.68 17.92 4.97
N SER A 98 12.95 17.55 5.10
CA SER A 98 13.47 16.84 6.28
C SER A 98 12.68 15.55 6.58
N LEU A 99 12.35 14.79 5.56
CA LEU A 99 11.56 13.58 5.68
C LEU A 99 12.44 12.35 5.91
N SER A 100 11.85 11.30 6.49
CA SER A 100 12.47 9.98 6.47
C SER A 100 12.48 9.46 5.02
N TRP A 101 13.36 8.50 4.74
CA TRP A 101 13.41 7.90 3.40
C TRP A 101 12.07 7.28 3.01
N TRP A 102 11.43 6.61 3.97
CA TRP A 102 10.13 5.96 3.74
C TRP A 102 9.06 6.98 3.36
N ASP A 103 8.94 8.04 4.13
CA ASP A 103 7.95 9.09 3.85
C ASP A 103 8.24 9.78 2.51
N ALA A 104 9.52 9.97 2.19
CA ALA A 104 9.91 10.57 0.91
C ALA A 104 9.50 9.70 -0.27
N LEU A 105 9.62 8.37 -0.15
CA LEU A 105 9.18 7.44 -1.20
C LEU A 105 7.66 7.51 -1.40
N ILE A 106 6.92 7.61 -0.32
CA ILE A 106 5.45 7.74 -0.38
C ILE A 106 5.06 9.03 -1.10
N ILE A 107 5.68 10.14 -0.75
CA ILE A 107 5.38 11.43 -1.38
C ILE A 107 5.78 11.43 -2.86
N ALA A 108 6.93 10.86 -3.19
CA ALA A 108 7.39 10.76 -4.58
C ALA A 108 6.43 9.91 -5.41
N ALA A 109 5.94 8.80 -4.85
CA ALA A 109 5.00 7.92 -5.54
C ALA A 109 3.65 8.59 -5.76
N ALA A 110 3.23 9.51 -4.90
CA ALA A 110 1.95 10.17 -4.99
C ALA A 110 1.93 11.34 -5.99
N LYS A 111 3.08 11.73 -6.48
CA LYS A 111 3.18 12.77 -7.52
C LYS A 111 3.03 12.11 -8.89
#